data_4afaa41acabd947e87112d6acb0b77c9
#
_entry.id   4afaa41acabd947e87112d6acb0b77c9
#
_cell.length_a   1.000
_cell.length_b   1.000
_cell.length_c   1.000
_cell.angle_alpha   90.00
_cell.angle_beta   90.00
_cell.angle_gamma   90.00
#
_symmetry.space_group_name_H-M   'P 1'
#
loop_
_entity.id
_entity.type
_entity.pdbx_description
1 polymer ?
#
loop_
_entity_poly.entity_id
_entity_poly.type
_entity_poly.pdbx_seq_one_letter_code
_entity_poly.pdbx_strand_id
1 'polypeptide(L)'
;RLQAILARTYALANRGRHGSEGFDLCSSTHCQVYVPAATQGAAVARVVADAVADTRGVIITSGSGPIEALFHADCGGHTSSATAVWGGPAPDYLSGVPDAFCVTEARNHWRLALGRDHLRRMLNTDTETAVGERLDDVSITHRDATGRATQMRIRGHERRLVRATRFRAVITRQLGARAF
;
A
#
# COMPACT_ATOMS: atom_id res chain seq x y z
N ARG A 1 -21.51 1.73 -2.26
CA ARG A 1 -21.96 1.07 -1.01
C ARG A 1 -20.83 0.26 -0.36
N LEU A 2 -20.21 -0.69 -1.05
CA LEU A 2 -19.13 -1.54 -0.47
C LEU A 2 -18.01 -0.68 0.15
N GLN A 3 -17.51 0.32 -0.59
CA GLN A 3 -16.43 1.19 -0.09
C GLN A 3 -16.83 1.96 1.19
N ALA A 4 -18.10 2.34 1.33
CA ALA A 4 -18.60 3.00 2.55
C ALA A 4 -18.56 2.05 3.76
N ILE A 5 -18.87 0.77 3.55
CA ILE A 5 -18.76 -0.28 4.58
C ILE A 5 -17.31 -0.53 4.95
N LEU A 6 -16.42 -0.72 3.96
CA LEU A 6 -14.98 -0.96 4.19
C LEU A 6 -14.35 0.22 4.94
N ALA A 7 -14.58 1.45 4.48
CA ALA A 7 -14.01 2.65 5.11
C ALA A 7 -14.47 2.82 6.56
N ARG A 8 -15.75 2.59 6.84
CA ARG A 8 -16.32 2.62 8.20
C ARG A 8 -15.72 1.53 9.08
N THR A 9 -15.63 0.30 8.56
CA THR A 9 -15.06 -0.84 9.28
C THR A 9 -13.60 -0.58 9.64
N TYR A 10 -12.80 -0.11 8.69
CA TYR A 10 -11.40 0.27 8.92
C TYR A 10 -11.27 1.36 9.99
N ALA A 11 -12.10 2.42 9.90
CA ALA A 11 -12.07 3.51 10.88
C ALA A 11 -12.39 3.02 12.30
N LEU A 12 -13.35 2.12 12.45
CA LEU A 12 -13.69 1.55 13.76
C LEU A 12 -12.60 0.62 14.30
N ALA A 13 -12.01 -0.22 13.43
CA ALA A 13 -10.93 -1.13 13.84
C ALA A 13 -9.66 -0.38 14.29
N ASN A 14 -9.41 0.80 13.72
CA ASN A 14 -8.20 1.60 13.98
C ASN A 14 -8.46 2.84 14.85
N ARG A 15 -9.62 2.93 15.50
CA ARG A 15 -9.95 4.04 16.39
C ARG A 15 -8.91 4.18 17.49
N GLY A 16 -8.47 5.38 17.78
CA GLY A 16 -7.46 5.68 18.79
C GLY A 16 -6.01 5.49 18.33
N ARG A 17 -5.76 5.19 17.05
CA ARG A 17 -4.40 4.97 16.51
C ARG A 17 -3.45 6.17 16.75
N HIS A 18 -4.00 7.38 16.82
CA HIS A 18 -3.31 8.61 17.15
C HIS A 18 -3.80 9.23 18.48
N GLY A 19 -4.28 8.39 19.41
CA GLY A 19 -4.82 8.87 20.69
C GLY A 19 -3.85 9.73 21.50
N SER A 20 -2.55 9.42 21.45
CA SER A 20 -1.50 10.25 22.08
C SER A 20 -1.33 11.63 21.44
N GLU A 21 -1.81 11.82 20.20
CA GLU A 21 -1.77 13.07 19.44
C GLU A 21 -3.10 13.83 19.51
N GLY A 22 -4.12 13.28 20.20
CA GLY A 22 -5.41 13.93 20.42
C GLY A 22 -6.46 13.70 19.33
N PHE A 23 -6.25 12.76 18.42
CA PHE A 23 -7.22 12.36 17.38
C PHE A 23 -7.19 10.84 17.11
N ASP A 24 -8.22 10.31 16.44
CA ASP A 24 -8.30 8.87 16.18
C ASP A 24 -7.49 8.42 14.97
N LEU A 25 -7.62 9.12 13.85
CA LEU A 25 -7.03 8.74 12.55
C LEU A 25 -6.54 9.98 11.80
N CYS A 26 -5.42 9.87 11.09
CA CYS A 26 -4.98 10.91 10.17
C CYS A 26 -5.64 10.76 8.78
N SER A 27 -5.65 11.84 8.00
CA SER A 27 -6.22 11.89 6.65
C SER A 27 -5.26 11.46 5.52
N SER A 28 -4.12 10.88 5.87
CA SER A 28 -3.10 10.44 4.92
C SER A 28 -3.15 8.93 4.66
N THR A 29 -2.28 8.44 3.76
CA THR A 29 -2.10 7.00 3.48
C THR A 29 -1.61 6.19 4.68
N HIS A 30 -1.15 6.83 5.75
CA HIS A 30 -0.80 6.14 7.00
C HIS A 30 -2.03 5.52 7.68
N CYS A 31 -3.17 6.21 7.64
CA CYS A 31 -4.44 5.68 8.14
C CYS A 31 -5.40 5.45 6.98
N GLN A 32 -6.14 6.46 6.59
CA GLN A 32 -7.08 6.42 5.48
C GLN A 32 -7.16 7.79 4.84
N VAL A 33 -6.82 7.87 3.55
CA VAL A 33 -6.93 9.14 2.81
C VAL A 33 -8.37 9.63 2.88
N TYR A 34 -8.53 10.82 3.44
CA TYR A 34 -9.82 11.48 3.55
C TYR A 34 -9.88 12.70 2.63
N VAL A 35 -10.88 12.70 1.76
CA VAL A 35 -11.19 13.85 0.92
C VAL A 35 -12.65 14.24 1.20
N PRO A 36 -12.93 15.49 1.62
CA PRO A 36 -14.30 15.92 1.88
C PRO A 36 -15.17 15.78 0.63
N ALA A 37 -16.34 15.16 0.76
CA ALA A 37 -17.26 14.93 -0.37
C ALA A 37 -17.66 16.25 -1.08
N ALA A 38 -17.78 17.32 -0.32
CA ALA A 38 -18.09 18.65 -0.85
C ALA A 38 -17.04 19.18 -1.85
N THR A 39 -15.80 18.74 -1.76
CA THR A 39 -14.72 19.15 -2.69
C THR A 39 -14.70 18.34 -3.99
N GLN A 40 -15.50 17.28 -4.09
CA GLN A 40 -15.56 16.38 -5.24
C GLN A 40 -16.63 16.78 -6.27
N GLY A 41 -17.36 17.87 -6.03
CA GLY A 41 -18.50 18.29 -6.82
C GLY A 41 -19.84 17.65 -6.38
N ALA A 42 -20.94 18.34 -6.66
CA ALA A 42 -22.25 18.01 -6.11
C ALA A 42 -22.76 16.60 -6.49
N ALA A 43 -22.49 16.13 -7.70
CA ALA A 43 -22.92 14.81 -8.16
C ALA A 43 -22.22 13.69 -7.37
N VAL A 44 -20.91 13.78 -7.17
CA VAL A 44 -20.13 12.79 -6.40
C VAL A 44 -20.53 12.85 -4.92
N ALA A 45 -20.68 14.06 -4.35
CA ALA A 45 -21.10 14.25 -2.98
C ALA A 45 -22.44 13.56 -2.68
N ARG A 46 -23.40 13.67 -3.60
CA ARG A 46 -24.72 13.02 -3.50
C ARG A 46 -24.58 11.49 -3.52
N VAL A 47 -23.86 10.92 -4.48
CA VAL A 47 -23.65 9.45 -4.58
C VAL A 47 -22.99 8.91 -3.33
N VAL A 48 -22.02 9.63 -2.77
CA VAL A 48 -21.36 9.26 -1.51
C VAL A 48 -22.34 9.31 -0.34
N ALA A 49 -23.14 10.39 -0.23
CA ALA A 49 -24.12 10.54 0.85
C ALA A 49 -25.17 9.41 0.80
N ASP A 50 -25.71 9.10 -0.39
CA ASP A 50 -26.67 8.00 -0.58
C ASP A 50 -26.05 6.65 -0.19
N ALA A 51 -24.80 6.37 -0.62
CA ALA A 51 -24.10 5.14 -0.29
C ALA A 51 -23.86 4.99 1.22
N VAL A 52 -23.54 6.09 1.92
CA VAL A 52 -23.36 6.12 3.37
C VAL A 52 -24.70 5.91 4.09
N ALA A 53 -25.77 6.57 3.65
CA ALA A 53 -27.09 6.44 4.22
C ALA A 53 -27.64 5.01 4.09
N ASP A 54 -27.55 4.43 2.89
CA ASP A 54 -28.00 3.07 2.57
C ASP A 54 -27.26 1.98 3.36
N THR A 55 -26.05 2.27 3.80
CA THR A 55 -25.20 1.31 4.56
C THR A 55 -25.01 1.72 6.02
N ARG A 56 -25.86 2.59 6.53
CA ARG A 56 -25.73 3.12 7.89
C ARG A 56 -25.65 1.99 8.93
N GLY A 57 -24.62 2.03 9.81
CA GLY A 57 -24.42 1.04 10.86
C GLY A 57 -23.83 -0.30 10.37
N VAL A 58 -23.74 -0.56 9.07
CA VAL A 58 -23.19 -1.81 8.55
C VAL A 58 -21.69 -1.78 8.60
N ILE A 59 -21.09 -2.80 9.21
CA ILE A 59 -19.64 -3.07 9.30
C ILE A 59 -19.36 -4.55 9.02
N ILE A 60 -18.10 -4.88 8.75
CA ILE A 60 -17.63 -6.25 8.59
C ILE A 60 -16.92 -6.66 9.89
N THR A 61 -17.28 -7.82 10.44
CA THR A 61 -16.69 -8.34 11.66
C THR A 61 -16.07 -9.72 11.45
N SER A 62 -15.09 -10.06 12.29
CA SER A 62 -14.56 -11.41 12.44
C SER A 62 -14.42 -11.68 13.93
N GLY A 63 -15.04 -12.75 14.41
CA GLY A 63 -15.20 -12.96 15.86
C GLY A 63 -16.01 -11.83 16.49
N SER A 64 -15.48 -11.21 17.55
CA SER A 64 -16.18 -10.19 18.35
C SER A 64 -15.92 -8.75 17.92
N GLY A 65 -15.09 -8.50 16.89
CA GLY A 65 -14.67 -7.15 16.53
C GLY A 65 -14.70 -6.84 15.04
N PRO A 66 -14.60 -5.54 14.67
CA PRO A 66 -14.45 -5.14 13.28
C PRO A 66 -13.12 -5.66 12.72
N ILE A 67 -13.13 -6.05 11.44
CA ILE A 67 -11.91 -6.47 10.73
C ILE A 67 -11.02 -5.27 10.37
N GLU A 68 -9.72 -5.50 10.18
CA GLU A 68 -8.86 -4.58 9.44
C GLU A 68 -9.24 -4.59 7.95
N ALA A 69 -10.24 -3.80 7.58
CA ALA A 69 -10.77 -3.73 6.23
C ALA A 69 -9.83 -2.95 5.31
N LEU A 70 -8.66 -3.52 5.02
CA LEU A 70 -7.66 -2.93 4.14
C LEU A 70 -8.18 -2.91 2.70
N PHE A 71 -7.89 -1.84 1.97
CA PHE A 71 -8.25 -1.70 0.56
C PHE A 71 -7.19 -0.93 -0.21
N HIS A 72 -7.17 -1.11 -1.52
CA HIS A 72 -6.24 -0.47 -2.46
C HIS A 72 -6.91 -0.33 -3.82
N ALA A 73 -6.34 0.49 -4.70
CA ALA A 73 -6.93 0.79 -5.99
C ALA A 73 -6.75 -0.35 -7.00
N ASP A 74 -5.65 -1.08 -6.93
CA ASP A 74 -5.29 -2.12 -7.90
C ASP A 74 -4.43 -3.19 -7.23
N CYS A 75 -4.77 -4.46 -7.45
CA CYS A 75 -4.02 -5.62 -6.97
C CYS A 75 -3.22 -6.35 -8.06
N GLY A 76 -3.33 -5.92 -9.33
CA GLY A 76 -2.63 -6.59 -10.44
C GLY A 76 -3.05 -8.04 -10.66
N GLY A 77 -4.27 -8.43 -10.27
CA GLY A 77 -4.85 -9.75 -10.49
C GLY A 77 -4.80 -10.73 -9.32
N HIS A 78 -4.13 -10.37 -8.23
CA HIS A 78 -4.10 -11.17 -7.00
C HIS A 78 -3.73 -10.29 -5.81
N THR A 79 -4.45 -10.36 -4.70
CA THR A 79 -4.05 -9.68 -3.47
C THR A 79 -2.93 -10.45 -2.77
N SER A 80 -1.96 -9.75 -2.19
CA SER A 80 -0.92 -10.39 -1.37
C SER A 80 -1.44 -10.66 0.04
N SER A 81 -0.96 -11.73 0.68
CA SER A 81 -1.26 -11.96 2.09
C SER A 81 -0.60 -10.89 2.98
N ALA A 82 -1.25 -10.56 4.09
CA ALA A 82 -0.68 -9.63 5.05
C ALA A 82 0.67 -10.12 5.63
N THR A 83 0.81 -11.42 5.83
CA THR A 83 2.08 -12.05 6.24
C THR A 83 3.20 -11.79 5.24
N ALA A 84 2.93 -11.89 3.92
CA ALA A 84 3.95 -11.64 2.90
C ALA A 84 4.35 -10.15 2.84
N VAL A 85 3.40 -9.24 3.09
CA VAL A 85 3.64 -7.79 3.00
C VAL A 85 4.32 -7.24 4.25
N TRP A 86 3.82 -7.60 5.43
CA TRP A 86 4.27 -7.00 6.70
C TRP A 86 5.07 -7.97 7.59
N GLY A 87 5.00 -9.28 7.33
CA GLY A 87 5.57 -10.30 8.20
C GLY A 87 4.68 -10.61 9.41
N GLY A 88 5.04 -11.67 10.14
CA GLY A 88 4.28 -12.12 11.32
C GLY A 88 2.96 -12.82 10.99
N PRO A 89 2.20 -13.25 12.01
CA PRO A 89 0.90 -13.86 11.85
C PRO A 89 -0.11 -12.83 11.34
N ALA A 90 -1.01 -13.27 10.48
CA ALA A 90 -2.10 -12.44 9.96
C ALA A 90 -3.43 -13.19 10.07
N PRO A 91 -4.56 -12.48 10.19
CA PRO A 91 -5.87 -13.10 10.16
C PRO A 91 -6.13 -13.79 8.81
N ASP A 92 -6.89 -14.87 8.81
CA ASP A 92 -7.21 -15.66 7.62
C ASP A 92 -7.88 -14.83 6.52
N TYR A 93 -8.68 -13.84 6.87
CA TYR A 93 -9.32 -12.93 5.90
C TYR A 93 -8.34 -12.00 5.17
N LEU A 94 -7.06 -11.97 5.55
CA LEU A 94 -5.97 -11.26 4.87
C LEU A 94 -4.97 -12.23 4.21
N SER A 95 -5.38 -13.44 3.87
CA SER A 95 -4.54 -14.48 3.25
C SER A 95 -4.15 -14.20 1.80
N GLY A 96 -4.84 -13.29 1.14
CA GLY A 96 -4.69 -13.02 -0.30
C GLY A 96 -5.60 -13.91 -1.15
N VAL A 97 -6.15 -13.34 -2.22
CA VAL A 97 -7.07 -14.02 -3.13
C VAL A 97 -6.82 -13.61 -4.58
N PRO A 98 -7.12 -14.50 -5.57
CA PRO A 98 -7.18 -14.12 -6.98
C PRO A 98 -8.24 -13.04 -7.20
N ASP A 99 -7.94 -12.08 -8.07
CA ASP A 99 -8.85 -10.99 -8.45
C ASP A 99 -8.73 -10.74 -9.96
N ALA A 100 -9.65 -11.29 -10.71
CA ALA A 100 -9.68 -11.18 -12.17
C ALA A 100 -10.06 -9.77 -12.65
N PHE A 101 -10.65 -8.93 -11.82
CA PHE A 101 -11.10 -7.60 -12.22
C PHE A 101 -9.96 -6.62 -12.47
N CYS A 102 -8.87 -6.77 -11.74
CA CYS A 102 -7.68 -5.91 -11.91
C CYS A 102 -6.79 -6.29 -13.10
N VAL A 103 -6.97 -7.48 -13.73
CA VAL A 103 -6.08 -7.97 -14.80
C VAL A 103 -6.25 -7.20 -16.11
N THR A 104 -7.42 -6.63 -16.35
CA THR A 104 -7.79 -6.00 -17.63
C THR A 104 -7.39 -4.53 -17.73
N GLU A 105 -6.91 -3.92 -16.66
CA GLU A 105 -6.54 -2.51 -16.63
C GLU A 105 -5.20 -2.26 -17.32
N ALA A 106 -5.19 -1.41 -18.33
CA ALA A 106 -3.96 -1.03 -19.08
C ALA A 106 -2.86 -0.40 -18.18
N ARG A 107 -3.22 0.04 -16.99
CA ARG A 107 -2.31 0.64 -16.00
C ARG A 107 -1.48 -0.38 -15.22
N ASN A 108 -1.76 -1.68 -15.34
CA ASN A 108 -1.05 -2.73 -14.61
C ASN A 108 0.37 -2.97 -15.14
N HIS A 109 0.69 -2.42 -16.31
CA HIS A 109 2.01 -2.56 -16.92
C HIS A 109 2.69 -1.19 -17.05
N TRP A 110 3.75 -1.01 -16.33
CA TRP A 110 4.57 0.20 -16.41
C TRP A 110 6.05 -0.14 -16.49
N ARG A 111 6.82 0.75 -17.07
CA ARG A 111 8.27 0.61 -17.19
C ARG A 111 8.94 1.92 -16.79
N LEU A 112 9.93 1.83 -15.92
CA LEU A 112 10.74 2.95 -15.48
C LEU A 112 12.21 2.66 -15.84
N ALA A 113 12.85 3.56 -16.58
CA ALA A 113 14.27 3.50 -16.85
C ALA A 113 15.01 4.55 -16.02
N LEU A 114 15.98 4.12 -15.25
CA LEU A 114 16.82 4.96 -14.41
C LEU A 114 18.30 4.75 -14.78
N GLY A 115 19.04 5.85 -14.91
CA GLY A 115 20.50 5.76 -15.02
C GLY A 115 21.10 5.20 -13.73
N ARG A 116 22.16 4.39 -13.85
CA ARG A 116 22.82 3.72 -12.72
C ARG A 116 23.24 4.68 -11.61
N ASP A 117 23.87 5.79 -11.94
CA ASP A 117 24.31 6.78 -10.96
C ASP A 117 23.14 7.50 -10.27
N HIS A 118 22.07 7.74 -11.02
CA HIS A 118 20.85 8.31 -10.44
C HIS A 118 20.25 7.35 -9.42
N LEU A 119 20.07 6.08 -9.79
CA LEU A 119 19.57 5.05 -8.88
C LEU A 119 20.48 4.90 -7.63
N ARG A 120 21.80 4.90 -7.81
CA ARG A 120 22.76 4.87 -6.70
C ARG A 120 22.55 6.03 -5.72
N ARG A 121 22.44 7.27 -6.23
CA ARG A 121 22.18 8.43 -5.37
C ARG A 121 20.87 8.30 -4.60
N MET A 122 19.80 7.83 -5.26
CA MET A 122 18.53 7.58 -4.59
C MET A 122 18.67 6.55 -3.47
N LEU A 123 19.31 5.42 -3.72
CA LEU A 123 19.52 4.36 -2.74
C LEU A 123 20.36 4.82 -1.54
N ASN A 124 21.34 5.68 -1.77
CA ASN A 124 22.21 6.22 -0.72
C ASN A 124 21.53 7.27 0.18
N THR A 125 20.29 7.66 -0.10
CA THR A 125 19.52 8.54 0.81
C THR A 125 18.94 7.78 2.02
N ASP A 126 19.11 6.47 2.07
CA ASP A 126 18.52 5.61 3.07
C ASP A 126 19.53 4.56 3.54
N THR A 127 19.72 4.44 4.84
CA THR A 127 20.76 3.61 5.44
C THR A 127 20.61 2.12 5.14
N GLU A 128 19.39 1.62 4.96
CA GLU A 128 19.15 0.21 4.63
C GLU A 128 19.47 -0.11 3.17
N THR A 129 19.36 0.86 2.26
CA THR A 129 19.60 0.67 0.83
C THR A 129 20.94 1.22 0.34
N ALA A 130 21.65 1.98 1.18
CA ALA A 130 22.92 2.61 0.81
C ALA A 130 23.98 1.59 0.41
N VAL A 131 24.62 1.81 -0.74
CA VAL A 131 25.65 0.92 -1.32
C VAL A 131 27.00 1.62 -1.52
N GLY A 132 27.12 2.90 -1.09
CA GLY A 132 28.34 3.67 -1.22
C GLY A 132 28.57 4.23 -2.61
N GLU A 133 29.83 4.29 -3.03
CA GLU A 133 30.23 5.02 -4.23
C GLU A 133 29.93 4.31 -5.55
N ARG A 134 29.64 3.00 -5.52
CA ARG A 134 29.38 2.19 -6.69
C ARG A 134 28.09 1.41 -6.57
N LEU A 135 27.36 1.27 -7.67
CA LEU A 135 26.23 0.37 -7.82
C LEU A 135 26.52 -0.58 -8.97
N ASP A 136 26.58 -1.88 -8.70
CA ASP A 136 26.88 -2.90 -9.70
C ASP A 136 25.62 -3.58 -10.23
N ASP A 137 24.72 -3.98 -9.31
CA ASP A 137 23.55 -4.78 -9.64
C ASP A 137 22.41 -4.57 -8.63
N VAL A 138 21.18 -4.71 -9.12
CA VAL A 138 19.96 -4.81 -8.31
C VAL A 138 19.18 -6.00 -8.82
N SER A 139 18.90 -6.96 -7.94
CA SER A 139 18.18 -8.19 -8.30
C SER A 139 17.14 -8.57 -7.27
N ILE A 140 16.08 -9.21 -7.72
CA ILE A 140 15.06 -9.81 -6.86
C ILE A 140 15.59 -11.16 -6.38
N THR A 141 15.59 -11.39 -5.07
CA THR A 141 16.02 -12.64 -4.46
C THR A 141 14.87 -13.53 -4.03
N HIS A 142 13.74 -12.93 -3.64
CA HIS A 142 12.54 -13.66 -3.25
C HIS A 142 11.29 -13.01 -3.81
N ARG A 143 10.31 -13.88 -4.13
CA ARG A 143 8.96 -13.49 -4.54
C ARG A 143 7.95 -14.22 -3.66
N ASP A 144 6.78 -13.62 -3.43
CA ASP A 144 5.66 -14.31 -2.81
C ASP A 144 4.93 -15.24 -3.81
N ALA A 145 3.91 -15.94 -3.32
CA ALA A 145 3.11 -16.85 -4.14
C ALA A 145 2.37 -16.16 -5.31
N THR A 146 2.24 -14.83 -5.27
CA THR A 146 1.64 -14.01 -6.32
C THR A 146 2.65 -13.52 -7.37
N GLY A 147 3.93 -13.88 -7.19
CA GLY A 147 5.03 -13.44 -8.05
C GLY A 147 5.61 -12.08 -7.71
N ARG A 148 5.08 -11.37 -6.69
CA ARG A 148 5.61 -10.07 -6.27
C ARG A 148 6.94 -10.22 -5.55
N ALA A 149 7.86 -9.30 -5.86
CA ALA A 149 9.12 -9.22 -5.15
C ALA A 149 8.87 -8.91 -3.66
N THR A 150 9.42 -9.74 -2.79
CA THR A 150 9.41 -9.54 -1.33
C THR A 150 10.78 -9.13 -0.81
N GLN A 151 11.85 -9.55 -1.50
CA GLN A 151 13.21 -9.22 -1.11
C GLN A 151 14.07 -8.86 -2.33
N MET A 152 14.91 -7.85 -2.16
CA MET A 152 15.84 -7.33 -3.15
C MET A 152 17.27 -7.43 -2.63
N ARG A 153 18.20 -7.78 -3.52
CA ARG A 153 19.64 -7.66 -3.29
C ARG A 153 20.17 -6.49 -4.09
N ILE A 154 20.91 -5.62 -3.43
CA ILE A 154 21.59 -4.48 -4.03
C ILE A 154 23.09 -4.71 -3.84
N ARG A 155 23.86 -4.66 -4.91
CA ARG A 155 25.33 -4.82 -4.89
C ARG A 155 26.00 -3.55 -5.39
N GLY A 156 27.01 -3.13 -4.66
CA GLY A 156 27.84 -1.98 -4.99
C GLY A 156 29.14 -2.04 -4.20
N HIS A 157 29.60 -0.90 -3.72
CA HIS A 157 30.69 -0.86 -2.75
C HIS A 157 30.33 -1.69 -1.51
N GLU A 158 29.08 -1.55 -1.06
CA GLU A 158 28.49 -2.42 -0.05
C GLU A 158 27.41 -3.34 -0.66
N ARG A 159 27.06 -4.39 0.08
CA ARG A 159 25.97 -5.31 -0.26
C ARG A 159 24.83 -5.12 0.72
N ARG A 160 23.61 -5.05 0.16
CA ARG A 160 22.38 -4.93 0.95
C ARG A 160 21.39 -6.00 0.54
N LEU A 161 20.68 -6.52 1.53
CA LEU A 161 19.53 -7.38 1.35
C LEU A 161 18.36 -6.67 2.05
N VAL A 162 17.39 -6.20 1.27
CA VAL A 162 16.33 -5.32 1.76
C VAL A 162 14.96 -5.83 1.37
N ARG A 163 13.93 -5.47 2.12
CA ARG A 163 12.56 -5.73 1.70
C ARG A 163 12.25 -4.94 0.42
N ALA A 164 11.52 -5.55 -0.53
CA ALA A 164 11.12 -4.87 -1.76
C ALA A 164 10.26 -3.64 -1.49
N THR A 165 9.47 -3.65 -0.42
CA THR A 165 8.69 -2.49 0.04
C THR A 165 9.59 -1.32 0.46
N ARG A 166 10.73 -1.59 1.13
CA ARG A 166 11.69 -0.55 1.48
C ARG A 166 12.37 0.03 0.24
N PHE A 167 12.84 -0.84 -0.66
CA PHE A 167 13.40 -0.42 -1.94
C PHE A 167 12.41 0.49 -2.70
N ARG A 168 11.16 0.04 -2.86
CA ARG A 168 10.10 0.83 -3.50
C ARG A 168 9.90 2.19 -2.81
N ALA A 169 9.81 2.23 -1.49
CA ALA A 169 9.58 3.45 -0.72
C ALA A 169 10.69 4.49 -0.96
N VAL A 170 11.97 4.07 -1.03
CA VAL A 170 13.09 4.95 -1.33
C VAL A 170 12.97 5.53 -2.74
N ILE A 171 12.68 4.69 -3.74
CA ILE A 171 12.53 5.14 -5.12
C ILE A 171 11.34 6.09 -5.28
N THR A 172 10.18 5.73 -4.74
CA THR A 172 8.96 6.54 -4.83
C THR A 172 9.13 7.92 -4.16
N ARG A 173 9.81 7.97 -3.02
CA ARG A 173 10.08 9.24 -2.31
C ARG A 173 10.90 10.21 -3.16
N GLN A 174 11.87 9.70 -3.91
CA GLN A 174 12.76 10.52 -4.73
C GLN A 174 12.13 10.95 -6.07
N LEU A 175 11.28 10.12 -6.64
CA LEU A 175 10.61 10.40 -7.91
C LEU A 175 9.31 11.20 -7.76
N GLY A 176 8.76 11.27 -6.52
CA GLY A 176 7.47 11.88 -6.24
C GLY A 176 6.28 10.99 -6.61
N ALA A 177 5.09 11.34 -6.12
CA ALA A 177 3.87 10.54 -6.25
C ALA A 177 3.35 10.37 -7.70
N ARG A 178 3.92 11.08 -8.66
CA ARG A 178 3.51 11.00 -10.08
C ARG A 178 4.27 9.92 -10.88
N ALA A 179 5.20 9.22 -10.28
CA ALA A 179 6.04 8.25 -10.97
C ALA A 179 5.49 6.83 -11.00
N PHE A 180 4.36 6.59 -10.30
CA PHE A 180 3.72 5.27 -10.20
C PHE A 180 2.21 5.39 -10.22
#